data_93b6b4cdfe7c7433b26f46fe9d68b136
#
_entry.id   93b6b4cdfe7c7433b26f46fe9d68b136
#
_cell.length_a   1.000
_cell.length_b   1.000
_cell.length_c   1.000
_cell.angle_alpha   90.00
_cell.angle_beta   90.00
_cell.angle_gamma   90.00
#
_symmetry.space_group_name_H-M   'P 1'
#
loop_
_entity.id
_entity.type
_entity.pdbx_description
1 polymer ?
#
loop_
_entity_poly.entity_id
_entity_poly.type
_entity_poly.pdbx_seq_one_letter_code
_entity_poly.pdbx_strand_id
1 'polypeptide(L)'
;MKISHFLSLTAGINLLVLLVSIGRADDKVAAQQGKEESQPQVVAKILDVEYVEEEIKPPNLVVTATGEVPTAGYQKPTLERVTYVVPPSDGIQDYFLRATPPSGVAAQVISKVKATDTWKGYTEKAPWIKGIRVHGASDGVIVKMFSGEPAAAERTFEGQSDDGQLQAALDGALMQLDKALGEGGVADAMSTWTITKVTGQRGSIAGVRSVKVTITATRTPAWGE
;
A
#
# COMPACT_ATOMS: atom_id res chain seq x y z
N MET A 1 -0.68 41.53 46.35
CA MET A 1 0.40 41.31 47.35
C MET A 1 1.42 40.39 46.74
N LYS A 2 2.52 41.01 46.34
CA LYS A 2 3.92 40.61 46.43
C LYS A 2 4.32 39.31 45.70
N ILE A 3 5.06 39.42 44.62
CA ILE A 3 6.54 39.60 44.42
C ILE A 3 7.16 38.24 44.09
N SER A 4 7.60 38.04 42.86
CA SER A 4 8.94 38.21 42.28
C SER A 4 9.97 37.17 42.71
N HIS A 5 10.66 36.56 41.80
CA HIS A 5 12.07 36.70 41.43
C HIS A 5 12.53 35.48 40.65
N PHE A 6 13.10 35.66 39.53
CA PHE A 6 14.48 35.94 39.07
C PHE A 6 15.21 34.66 38.68
N LEU A 7 15.39 34.53 37.40
CA LEU A 7 16.62 34.57 36.61
C LEU A 7 17.84 33.80 37.15
N SER A 8 18.33 32.83 36.41
CA SER A 8 19.79 32.67 36.26
C SER A 8 20.12 31.99 34.94
N LEU A 9 20.71 32.78 34.08
CA LEU A 9 21.41 32.45 32.84
C LEU A 9 22.86 32.13 33.21
N THR A 10 23.35 30.92 32.91
CA THR A 10 24.81 30.66 32.95
C THR A 10 25.24 30.09 31.60
N ALA A 11 25.81 30.97 30.80
CA ALA A 11 26.62 30.67 29.65
C ALA A 11 27.95 30.04 30.06
N GLY A 12 28.14 28.77 29.78
CA GLY A 12 29.43 28.10 29.91
C GLY A 12 30.19 28.14 28.58
N ILE A 13 31.13 29.07 28.49
CA ILE A 13 32.12 29.13 27.42
C ILE A 13 33.15 28.04 27.69
N ASN A 14 33.16 26.96 26.91
CA ASN A 14 34.27 26.00 26.91
C ASN A 14 35.32 26.44 25.89
N LEU A 15 36.42 26.95 26.41
CA LEU A 15 37.63 27.32 25.74
C LEU A 15 38.35 26.05 25.23
N LEU A 16 38.30 25.79 23.95
CA LEU A 16 39.05 24.70 23.30
C LEU A 16 40.52 25.09 23.17
N VAL A 17 41.36 24.48 24.00
CA VAL A 17 42.83 24.61 23.85
C VAL A 17 43.30 23.77 22.71
N LEU A 18 43.78 24.41 21.67
CA LEU A 18 44.38 23.79 20.50
C LEU A 18 45.84 23.41 20.81
N LEU A 19 46.10 22.14 21.11
CA LEU A 19 47.45 21.58 21.19
C LEU A 19 47.85 21.10 19.79
N VAL A 20 48.69 21.93 19.15
CA VAL A 20 49.37 21.54 17.92
C VAL A 20 50.58 20.67 18.31
N SER A 21 50.46 19.37 18.11
CA SER A 21 51.59 18.46 18.09
C SER A 21 51.95 18.12 16.65
N ILE A 22 53.07 18.70 16.20
CA ILE A 22 53.75 18.34 14.94
C ILE A 22 54.42 16.98 15.18
N GLY A 23 53.83 15.92 14.76
CA GLY A 23 54.40 14.57 14.73
C GLY A 23 54.28 14.00 13.30
N ARG A 24 55.44 13.80 12.73
CA ARG A 24 55.74 13.35 11.37
C ARG A 24 55.52 11.83 11.27
N ALA A 25 55.10 11.43 10.12
CA ALA A 25 55.31 10.15 9.47
C ALA A 25 54.17 9.09 9.55
N ASP A 26 53.82 8.75 8.37
CA ASP A 26 53.45 7.42 7.86
C ASP A 26 52.09 6.79 8.28
N ASP A 27 51.14 7.15 7.44
CA ASP A 27 50.58 6.17 6.52
C ASP A 27 49.71 5.05 7.05
N LYS A 28 48.56 5.03 6.53
CA LYS A 28 47.41 4.11 6.62
C LYS A 28 46.24 4.62 7.46
N VAL A 29 45.69 5.77 7.03
CA VAL A 29 44.25 5.93 7.16
C VAL A 29 43.62 4.94 6.19
N ALA A 30 43.52 3.69 6.63
CA ALA A 30 42.58 2.75 6.04
C ALA A 30 41.20 3.39 6.20
N ALA A 31 40.68 3.92 5.10
CA ALA A 31 39.29 4.34 5.01
C ALA A 31 38.42 3.12 5.38
N GLN A 32 38.02 3.07 6.62
CA GLN A 32 36.85 2.29 7.02
C GLN A 32 35.66 3.01 6.37
N GLN A 33 35.45 2.70 5.08
CA GLN A 33 34.15 2.86 4.47
C GLN A 33 33.23 1.95 5.28
N GLY A 34 32.58 2.52 6.28
CA GLY A 34 31.46 1.91 6.96
C GLY A 34 30.50 1.50 5.84
N LYS A 35 30.34 0.18 5.66
CA LYS A 35 29.37 -0.40 4.75
C LYS A 35 28.01 0.09 5.27
N GLU A 36 27.49 1.16 4.65
CA GLU A 36 26.14 1.64 4.95
C GLU A 36 25.19 0.47 4.65
N GLU A 37 24.71 -0.16 5.70
CA GLU A 37 23.75 -1.25 5.59
C GLU A 37 22.44 -0.63 5.11
N SER A 38 22.11 -0.87 3.85
CA SER A 38 20.89 -0.33 3.23
C SER A 38 19.68 -0.76 4.07
N GLN A 39 18.81 0.21 4.38
CA GLN A 39 17.60 -0.04 5.18
C GLN A 39 16.54 -0.79 4.35
N PRO A 40 15.74 -1.68 4.96
CA PRO A 40 14.63 -2.32 4.29
C PRO A 40 13.63 -1.30 3.74
N GLN A 41 13.28 -1.42 2.47
CA GLN A 41 12.32 -0.56 1.78
C GLN A 41 11.08 -1.35 1.40
N VAL A 42 9.93 -0.65 1.30
CA VAL A 42 8.70 -1.27 0.78
C VAL A 42 8.91 -1.61 -0.69
N VAL A 43 8.53 -2.83 -1.06
CA VAL A 43 8.63 -3.35 -2.43
C VAL A 43 7.78 -2.52 -3.38
N ALA A 44 8.27 -2.26 -4.59
CA ALA A 44 7.63 -1.33 -5.52
C ALA A 44 6.18 -1.74 -5.85
N LYS A 45 5.95 -3.01 -6.16
CA LYS A 45 4.64 -3.52 -6.56
C LYS A 45 4.38 -4.91 -5.97
N ILE A 46 3.15 -5.16 -5.52
CA ILE A 46 2.71 -6.50 -5.14
C ILE A 46 2.15 -7.21 -6.37
N LEU A 47 2.58 -8.45 -6.60
CA LEU A 47 2.17 -9.27 -7.73
C LEU A 47 1.12 -10.30 -7.31
N ASP A 48 1.30 -10.88 -6.13
CA ASP A 48 0.43 -11.95 -5.63
C ASP A 48 0.44 -12.02 -4.12
N VAL A 49 -0.69 -12.45 -3.55
CA VAL A 49 -0.86 -12.70 -2.12
C VAL A 49 -1.65 -14.00 -1.95
N GLU A 50 -1.10 -14.90 -1.15
CA GLU A 50 -1.72 -16.15 -0.76
C GLU A 50 -1.85 -16.20 0.76
N TYR A 51 -2.88 -16.85 1.26
CA TYR A 51 -2.98 -17.17 2.68
C TYR A 51 -3.46 -18.59 2.90
N VAL A 52 -3.05 -19.15 4.03
CA VAL A 52 -3.49 -20.48 4.50
C VAL A 52 -3.81 -20.37 5.98
N GLU A 53 -4.95 -20.92 6.37
CA GLU A 53 -5.28 -21.13 7.78
C GLU A 53 -4.85 -22.54 8.16
N GLU A 54 -3.93 -22.63 9.13
CA GLU A 54 -3.52 -23.94 9.65
C GLU A 54 -4.63 -24.50 10.57
N GLU A 55 -5.03 -25.73 10.35
CA GLU A 55 -6.09 -26.45 11.11
C GLU A 55 -5.62 -26.88 12.51
N ILE A 56 -5.09 -25.95 13.28
CA ILE A 56 -4.74 -26.12 14.69
C ILE A 56 -5.64 -25.25 15.57
N LYS A 57 -5.66 -25.48 16.88
CA LYS A 57 -6.48 -24.69 17.82
C LYS A 57 -5.61 -24.00 18.85
N PRO A 58 -5.57 -22.65 18.90
CA PRO A 58 -6.19 -21.72 17.95
C PRO A 58 -5.48 -21.74 16.60
N PRO A 59 -6.18 -21.43 15.49
CA PRO A 59 -5.60 -21.50 14.16
C PRO A 59 -4.51 -20.45 13.96
N ASN A 60 -3.51 -20.79 13.13
CA ASN A 60 -2.52 -19.85 12.66
C ASN A 60 -2.91 -19.36 11.25
N LEU A 61 -2.58 -18.10 10.97
CA LEU A 61 -2.68 -17.53 9.65
C LEU A 61 -1.28 -17.42 9.03
N VAL A 62 -1.05 -18.12 7.93
CA VAL A 62 0.18 -18.03 7.13
C VAL A 62 -0.11 -17.17 5.91
N VAL A 63 0.53 -16.02 5.82
CA VAL A 63 0.39 -15.08 4.70
C VAL A 63 1.67 -15.07 3.90
N THR A 64 1.57 -15.25 2.60
CA THR A 64 2.70 -15.19 1.67
C THR A 64 2.44 -14.12 0.63
N ALA A 65 3.40 -13.22 0.44
CA ALA A 65 3.33 -12.18 -0.58
C ALA A 65 4.51 -12.26 -1.55
N THR A 66 4.23 -12.08 -2.82
CA THR A 66 5.22 -11.94 -3.89
C THR A 66 5.16 -10.54 -4.45
N GLY A 67 6.28 -9.89 -4.58
CA GLY A 67 6.37 -8.52 -5.12
C GLY A 67 7.52 -8.37 -6.11
N GLU A 68 7.53 -7.22 -6.75
CA GLU A 68 8.48 -6.84 -7.80
C GLU A 68 9.38 -5.69 -7.31
N VAL A 69 10.67 -5.83 -7.56
CA VAL A 69 11.71 -4.85 -7.23
C VAL A 69 12.42 -4.39 -8.50
N PRO A 70 12.87 -3.12 -8.58
CA PRO A 70 13.36 -2.52 -9.83
C PRO A 70 14.73 -3.06 -10.27
N THR A 71 15.49 -3.66 -9.37
CA THR A 71 16.83 -4.17 -9.67
C THR A 71 17.03 -5.57 -9.08
N ALA A 72 17.97 -6.31 -9.57
CA ALA A 72 18.41 -7.56 -8.95
C ALA A 72 19.16 -7.30 -7.63
N GLY A 73 19.30 -8.33 -6.81
CA GLY A 73 20.15 -8.32 -5.60
C GLY A 73 19.47 -7.80 -4.33
N TYR A 74 18.17 -7.58 -4.31
CA TYR A 74 17.43 -7.35 -3.07
C TYR A 74 17.53 -8.55 -2.15
N GLN A 75 17.70 -8.30 -0.85
CA GLN A 75 17.95 -9.29 0.17
C GLN A 75 16.96 -9.18 1.34
N LYS A 76 16.91 -10.23 2.16
CA LYS A 76 16.13 -10.31 3.40
C LYS A 76 14.68 -9.82 3.20
N PRO A 77 13.91 -10.39 2.26
CA PRO A 77 12.51 -10.02 2.12
C PRO A 77 11.74 -10.39 3.39
N THR A 78 10.93 -9.46 3.88
CA THR A 78 10.10 -9.62 5.08
C THR A 78 8.69 -9.14 4.81
N LEU A 79 7.70 -9.83 5.36
CA LEU A 79 6.31 -9.42 5.34
C LEU A 79 5.97 -8.87 6.74
N GLU A 80 5.85 -7.56 6.84
CA GLU A 80 5.65 -6.85 8.10
C GLU A 80 4.16 -6.58 8.32
N ARG A 81 3.62 -7.10 9.41
CA ARG A 81 2.24 -6.87 9.83
C ARG A 81 2.11 -5.56 10.58
N VAL A 82 1.11 -4.75 10.21
CA VAL A 82 0.80 -3.51 10.93
C VAL A 82 0.22 -3.84 12.31
N THR A 83 0.73 -3.19 13.34
CA THR A 83 0.18 -3.28 14.70
C THR A 83 -0.81 -2.15 14.93
N TYR A 84 -2.05 -2.47 15.28
CA TYR A 84 -3.09 -1.50 15.54
C TYR A 84 -3.31 -1.28 17.03
N VAL A 85 -3.50 -0.03 17.42
CA VAL A 85 -3.97 0.35 18.77
C VAL A 85 -5.49 0.16 18.84
N VAL A 86 -6.19 0.48 17.76
CA VAL A 86 -7.63 0.27 17.59
C VAL A 86 -7.84 -0.52 16.32
N PRO A 87 -8.61 -1.60 16.34
CA PRO A 87 -8.89 -2.39 15.14
C PRO A 87 -9.42 -1.54 13.98
N PRO A 88 -8.99 -1.78 12.74
CA PRO A 88 -9.51 -1.07 11.58
C PRO A 88 -11.00 -1.39 11.38
N SER A 89 -11.78 -0.40 11.02
CA SER A 89 -13.24 -0.51 10.88
C SER A 89 -13.68 -1.45 9.76
N ASP A 90 -12.83 -1.64 8.75
CA ASP A 90 -13.05 -2.56 7.63
C ASP A 90 -12.74 -4.03 7.98
N GLY A 91 -12.11 -4.28 9.13
CA GLY A 91 -11.73 -5.62 9.55
C GLY A 91 -10.57 -6.23 8.75
N ILE A 92 -9.80 -5.42 8.03
CA ILE A 92 -8.71 -5.89 7.18
C ILE A 92 -7.37 -5.63 7.84
N GLN A 93 -6.53 -6.66 7.93
CA GLN A 93 -5.17 -6.55 8.45
C GLN A 93 -4.21 -6.12 7.35
N ASP A 94 -3.53 -5.00 7.57
CA ASP A 94 -2.54 -4.49 6.63
C ASP A 94 -1.17 -5.14 6.83
N TYR A 95 -0.47 -5.34 5.72
CA TYR A 95 0.90 -5.83 5.63
C TYR A 95 1.71 -4.98 4.66
N PHE A 96 3.02 -4.87 4.91
CA PHE A 96 3.99 -4.30 3.99
C PHE A 96 5.03 -5.36 3.63
N LEU A 97 5.20 -5.62 2.35
CA LEU A 97 6.32 -6.41 1.86
C LEU A 97 7.54 -5.52 1.74
N ARG A 98 8.59 -5.84 2.51
CA ARG A 98 9.85 -5.09 2.52
C ARG A 98 11.01 -5.96 2.06
N ALA A 99 12.02 -5.33 1.47
CA ALA A 99 13.28 -5.98 1.14
C ALA A 99 14.43 -4.97 1.19
N THR A 100 15.63 -5.44 1.50
CA THR A 100 16.82 -4.59 1.57
C THR A 100 17.44 -4.46 0.18
N PRO A 101 17.55 -3.25 -0.37
CA PRO A 101 18.19 -3.03 -1.66
C PRO A 101 19.68 -3.40 -1.62
N PRO A 102 20.29 -3.74 -2.76
CA PRO A 102 21.73 -4.02 -2.84
C PRO A 102 22.54 -2.78 -2.46
N SER A 103 23.65 -2.99 -1.74
CA SER A 103 24.55 -1.92 -1.27
C SER A 103 25.59 -1.47 -2.32
N GLY A 104 25.35 -1.69 -3.59
CA GLY A 104 26.29 -1.35 -4.66
C GLY A 104 25.62 -1.29 -6.02
N VAL A 105 26.43 -1.28 -7.08
CA VAL A 105 25.92 -1.33 -8.45
C VAL A 105 25.20 -2.65 -8.66
N ALA A 106 23.92 -2.56 -9.02
CA ALA A 106 23.08 -3.72 -9.29
C ALA A 106 22.60 -3.71 -10.74
N ALA A 107 22.38 -4.91 -11.29
CA ALA A 107 21.80 -5.02 -12.63
C ALA A 107 20.38 -4.45 -12.62
N GLN A 108 20.07 -3.59 -13.60
CA GLN A 108 18.77 -2.96 -13.81
C GLN A 108 17.80 -3.99 -14.43
N VAL A 109 17.52 -5.06 -13.68
CA VAL A 109 16.62 -6.14 -14.08
C VAL A 109 15.54 -6.25 -13.04
N ILE A 110 14.29 -6.08 -13.45
CA ILE A 110 13.13 -6.30 -12.61
C ILE A 110 13.17 -7.72 -12.05
N SER A 111 13.14 -7.83 -10.74
CA SER A 111 13.27 -9.10 -10.03
C SER A 111 12.11 -9.31 -9.06
N LYS A 112 11.83 -10.56 -8.72
CA LYS A 112 10.78 -10.92 -7.77
C LYS A 112 11.37 -11.21 -6.40
N VAL A 113 10.64 -10.79 -5.37
CA VAL A 113 10.93 -11.14 -3.97
C VAL A 113 9.68 -11.78 -3.36
N LYS A 114 9.89 -12.74 -2.45
CA LYS A 114 8.79 -13.43 -1.76
C LYS A 114 9.09 -13.48 -0.27
N ALA A 115 8.07 -13.21 0.55
CA ALA A 115 8.18 -13.35 1.99
C ALA A 115 6.89 -13.93 2.57
N THR A 116 7.01 -14.54 3.75
CA THR A 116 5.91 -15.15 4.48
C THR A 116 5.92 -14.64 5.93
N ASP A 117 4.73 -14.35 6.46
CA ASP A 117 4.49 -14.13 7.88
C ASP A 117 3.56 -15.21 8.42
N THR A 118 3.82 -15.69 9.64
CA THR A 118 2.96 -16.63 10.35
C THR A 118 2.40 -15.99 11.61
N TRP A 119 1.10 -15.74 11.61
CA TRP A 119 0.40 -15.18 12.75
C TRP A 119 -0.23 -16.27 13.62
N LYS A 120 0.48 -16.67 14.66
CA LYS A 120 0.03 -17.73 15.57
C LYS A 120 -1.16 -17.28 16.41
N GLY A 121 -2.22 -18.11 16.40
CA GLY A 121 -3.44 -17.88 17.17
C GLY A 121 -4.14 -16.59 16.80
N TYR A 122 -4.23 -16.27 15.52
CA TYR A 122 -4.70 -14.98 15.03
C TYR A 122 -6.16 -14.69 15.41
N THR A 123 -7.03 -15.69 15.47
CA THR A 123 -8.44 -15.53 15.83
C THR A 123 -8.65 -15.05 17.27
N GLU A 124 -7.77 -15.45 18.18
CA GLU A 124 -7.82 -14.98 19.57
C GLU A 124 -7.27 -13.56 19.73
N LYS A 125 -6.23 -13.23 18.95
CA LYS A 125 -5.54 -11.93 19.00
C LYS A 125 -6.25 -10.85 18.20
N ALA A 126 -6.96 -11.25 17.16
CA ALA A 126 -7.68 -10.36 16.25
C ALA A 126 -9.05 -10.95 15.85
N PRO A 127 -10.00 -11.09 16.79
CA PRO A 127 -11.33 -11.63 16.49
C PRO A 127 -12.13 -10.78 15.50
N TRP A 128 -11.66 -9.57 15.24
CA TRP A 128 -12.24 -8.62 14.30
C TRP A 128 -11.81 -8.85 12.83
N ILE A 129 -10.78 -9.68 12.59
CA ILE A 129 -10.18 -9.83 11.27
C ILE A 129 -11.11 -10.59 10.31
N LYS A 130 -11.29 -10.01 9.11
CA LYS A 130 -12.08 -10.57 8.01
C LYS A 130 -11.24 -10.85 6.77
N GLY A 131 -10.05 -10.28 6.70
CA GLY A 131 -9.17 -10.39 5.53
C GLY A 131 -7.81 -9.75 5.76
N ILE A 132 -6.99 -9.82 4.73
CA ILE A 132 -5.65 -9.24 4.69
C ILE A 132 -5.50 -8.30 3.50
N ARG A 133 -4.66 -7.29 3.64
CA ARG A 133 -4.30 -6.34 2.59
C ARG A 133 -2.79 -6.14 2.59
N VAL A 134 -2.14 -6.37 1.45
CA VAL A 134 -0.70 -6.20 1.30
C VAL A 134 -0.41 -5.01 0.41
N HIS A 135 0.42 -4.10 0.89
CA HIS A 135 0.77 -2.85 0.24
C HIS A 135 2.15 -2.89 -0.44
N GLY A 136 2.21 -2.38 -1.67
CA GLY A 136 3.42 -1.96 -2.34
C GLY A 136 3.66 -0.45 -2.20
N ALA A 137 4.83 0.03 -2.63
CA ALA A 137 5.20 1.44 -2.52
C ALA A 137 4.49 2.35 -3.54
N SER A 138 4.25 1.87 -4.76
CA SER A 138 3.72 2.69 -5.86
C SER A 138 2.33 2.26 -6.30
N ASP A 139 2.16 0.97 -6.60
CA ASP A 139 0.92 0.41 -7.11
C ASP A 139 0.79 -1.05 -6.67
N GLY A 140 -0.45 -1.53 -6.63
CA GLY A 140 -0.72 -2.93 -6.32
C GLY A 140 -0.92 -3.15 -4.82
N VAL A 141 -2.09 -2.76 -4.37
CA VAL A 141 -2.65 -3.27 -3.11
C VAL A 141 -3.47 -4.50 -3.47
N ILE A 142 -3.15 -5.64 -2.84
CA ILE A 142 -3.95 -6.86 -3.00
C ILE A 142 -4.67 -7.15 -1.69
N VAL A 143 -5.99 -7.32 -1.79
CA VAL A 143 -6.86 -7.68 -0.67
C VAL A 143 -7.37 -9.10 -0.84
N LYS A 144 -7.33 -9.90 0.23
CA LYS A 144 -7.89 -11.25 0.31
C LYS A 144 -8.78 -11.36 1.54
N MET A 145 -10.04 -11.75 1.35
CA MET A 145 -10.99 -11.99 2.44
C MET A 145 -10.96 -13.46 2.85
N PHE A 146 -11.12 -13.75 4.15
CA PHE A 146 -11.05 -15.13 4.70
C PHE A 146 -12.35 -15.94 4.52
N SER A 147 -13.49 -15.30 4.69
CA SER A 147 -14.74 -15.93 4.28
C SER A 147 -14.74 -15.93 2.77
N GLY A 148 -14.92 -17.06 2.12
CA GLY A 148 -14.97 -17.18 0.66
C GLY A 148 -15.98 -16.27 -0.05
N GLU A 149 -16.43 -15.22 0.62
CA GLU A 149 -16.98 -14.05 -0.03
C GLU A 149 -15.89 -13.44 -0.91
N PRO A 150 -16.05 -13.49 -2.23
CA PRO A 150 -15.15 -12.79 -3.12
C PRO A 150 -15.05 -11.35 -2.62
N ALA A 151 -13.83 -10.81 -2.56
CA ALA A 151 -13.61 -9.37 -2.37
C ALA A 151 -14.68 -8.68 -3.21
N ALA A 152 -15.59 -7.97 -2.56
CA ALA A 152 -16.89 -7.54 -3.03
C ALA A 152 -16.91 -7.45 -4.55
N ALA A 153 -17.58 -8.40 -5.22
CA ALA A 153 -17.41 -8.63 -6.66
C ALA A 153 -17.43 -7.28 -7.37
N GLU A 154 -16.30 -6.87 -7.91
CA GLU A 154 -16.21 -5.60 -8.62
C GLU A 154 -17.00 -5.73 -9.90
N ARG A 155 -17.91 -4.80 -10.16
CA ARG A 155 -18.61 -4.68 -11.42
C ARG A 155 -18.17 -3.41 -12.13
N THR A 156 -18.04 -3.53 -13.43
CA THR A 156 -17.65 -2.44 -14.31
C THR A 156 -18.87 -1.90 -15.02
N PHE A 157 -19.01 -0.57 -15.05
CA PHE A 157 -20.09 0.14 -15.73
C PHE A 157 -19.49 1.14 -16.70
N GLU A 158 -20.13 1.32 -17.85
CA GLU A 158 -19.64 2.21 -18.88
C GLU A 158 -20.71 3.21 -19.29
N GLY A 159 -20.32 4.47 -19.40
CA GLY A 159 -21.19 5.50 -19.95
C GLY A 159 -20.50 6.19 -21.12
N GLN A 160 -21.29 6.68 -22.05
CA GLN A 160 -20.82 7.35 -23.26
C GLN A 160 -21.56 8.66 -23.49
N SER A 161 -20.85 9.64 -24.01
CA SER A 161 -21.42 10.88 -24.53
C SER A 161 -20.93 11.08 -25.96
N ASP A 162 -21.85 11.23 -26.87
CA ASP A 162 -21.57 11.50 -28.31
C ASP A 162 -21.30 12.99 -28.57
N ASP A 163 -21.60 13.85 -27.57
CA ASP A 163 -21.31 15.29 -27.62
C ASP A 163 -19.93 15.61 -27.00
N GLY A 164 -19.19 14.61 -26.53
CA GLY A 164 -17.87 14.74 -25.96
C GLY A 164 -17.89 15.37 -24.54
N GLN A 165 -18.99 15.27 -23.83
CA GLN A 165 -19.13 15.79 -22.45
C GLN A 165 -18.78 14.68 -21.44
N LEU A 166 -17.72 14.88 -20.67
CA LEU A 166 -17.26 13.93 -19.68
C LEU A 166 -18.33 13.67 -18.61
N GLN A 167 -19.01 14.73 -18.14
CA GLN A 167 -20.06 14.62 -17.13
C GLN A 167 -21.21 13.73 -17.62
N ALA A 168 -21.68 13.92 -18.85
CA ALA A 168 -22.76 13.10 -19.40
C ALA A 168 -22.36 11.63 -19.55
N ALA A 169 -21.10 11.35 -19.91
CA ALA A 169 -20.59 9.98 -19.94
C ALA A 169 -20.49 9.37 -18.53
N LEU A 170 -20.05 10.12 -17.52
CA LEU A 170 -20.01 9.67 -16.13
C LEU A 170 -21.42 9.41 -15.59
N ASP A 171 -22.36 10.32 -15.81
CA ASP A 171 -23.76 10.16 -15.38
C ASP A 171 -24.37 8.90 -16.01
N GLY A 172 -24.06 8.61 -17.26
CA GLY A 172 -24.47 7.37 -17.93
C GLY A 172 -23.93 6.09 -17.26
N ALA A 173 -22.68 6.09 -16.82
CA ALA A 173 -22.08 4.98 -16.07
C ALA A 173 -22.71 4.83 -14.66
N LEU A 174 -22.95 5.94 -13.96
CA LEU A 174 -23.59 5.96 -12.65
C LEU A 174 -25.04 5.50 -12.72
N MET A 175 -25.77 5.86 -13.77
CA MET A 175 -27.15 5.40 -13.98
C MET A 175 -27.22 3.88 -14.15
N GLN A 176 -26.23 3.25 -14.80
CA GLN A 176 -26.15 1.80 -14.89
C GLN A 176 -25.81 1.17 -13.53
N LEU A 177 -24.94 1.79 -12.74
CA LEU A 177 -24.64 1.38 -11.37
C LEU A 177 -25.91 1.44 -10.51
N ASP A 178 -26.64 2.55 -10.52
CA ASP A 178 -27.87 2.73 -9.74
C ASP A 178 -28.93 1.69 -10.11
N LYS A 179 -29.09 1.40 -11.40
CA LYS A 179 -29.95 0.32 -11.87
C LYS A 179 -29.55 -1.03 -11.31
N ALA A 180 -28.26 -1.36 -11.35
CA ALA A 180 -27.73 -2.62 -10.82
C ALA A 180 -27.88 -2.70 -9.31
N LEU A 181 -27.80 -1.59 -8.57
CA LEU A 181 -28.07 -1.52 -7.13
C LEU A 181 -29.51 -1.86 -6.81
N GLY A 182 -30.46 -1.38 -7.61
CA GLY A 182 -31.89 -1.63 -7.45
C GLY A 182 -32.32 -3.05 -7.79
N GLU A 183 -31.65 -3.74 -8.73
CA GLU A 183 -32.00 -5.09 -9.17
C GLU A 183 -31.83 -6.18 -8.09
N GLY A 184 -31.03 -5.92 -7.05
CA GLY A 184 -30.78 -6.89 -5.98
C GLY A 184 -31.82 -6.91 -4.86
N GLY A 185 -32.86 -6.09 -4.89
CA GLY A 185 -33.93 -6.06 -3.89
C GLY A 185 -33.47 -5.75 -2.46
N VAL A 186 -32.26 -5.31 -2.26
CA VAL A 186 -31.68 -4.97 -0.95
C VAL A 186 -31.91 -3.49 -0.69
N ALA A 187 -32.76 -3.19 0.28
CA ALA A 187 -32.86 -1.83 0.81
C ALA A 187 -31.51 -1.44 1.45
N ASP A 188 -31.12 -0.19 1.32
CA ASP A 188 -29.88 0.37 1.88
C ASP A 188 -28.56 -0.17 1.31
N ALA A 189 -28.56 -0.67 0.06
CA ALA A 189 -27.32 -1.04 -0.60
C ALA A 189 -26.45 0.22 -0.86
N MET A 190 -25.21 0.20 -0.40
CA MET A 190 -24.20 1.22 -0.69
C MET A 190 -23.21 0.73 -1.71
N SER A 191 -22.77 1.61 -2.60
CA SER A 191 -21.67 1.34 -3.52
C SER A 191 -20.55 2.35 -3.37
N THR A 192 -19.33 1.85 -3.53
CA THR A 192 -18.13 2.69 -3.72
C THR A 192 -17.64 2.47 -5.13
N TRP A 193 -17.35 3.54 -5.85
CA TRP A 193 -16.91 3.46 -7.23
C TRP A 193 -15.68 4.32 -7.51
N THR A 194 -14.94 3.95 -8.54
CA THR A 194 -13.74 4.66 -9.01
C THR A 194 -13.75 4.71 -10.53
N ILE A 195 -13.36 5.85 -11.11
CA ILE A 195 -13.14 5.94 -12.55
C ILE A 195 -11.85 5.19 -12.87
N THR A 196 -11.97 4.12 -13.65
CA THR A 196 -10.82 3.30 -14.05
C THR A 196 -10.31 3.63 -15.44
N LYS A 197 -11.17 4.21 -16.30
CA LYS A 197 -10.77 4.56 -17.65
C LYS A 197 -11.61 5.70 -18.21
N VAL A 198 -10.95 6.64 -18.88
CA VAL A 198 -11.59 7.65 -19.72
C VAL A 198 -10.96 7.60 -21.10
N THR A 199 -11.78 7.45 -22.12
CA THR A 199 -11.35 7.50 -23.52
C THR A 199 -12.25 8.44 -24.30
N GLY A 200 -11.74 9.04 -25.36
CA GLY A 200 -12.52 9.93 -26.19
C GLY A 200 -11.96 10.01 -27.60
N GLN A 201 -12.81 10.41 -28.52
CA GLN A 201 -12.46 10.70 -29.89
C GLN A 201 -12.88 12.12 -30.24
N ARG A 202 -12.03 12.83 -30.94
CA ARG A 202 -12.30 14.19 -31.42
C ARG A 202 -11.68 14.40 -32.81
N GLY A 203 -12.49 14.87 -33.76
CA GLY A 203 -12.03 15.17 -35.09
C GLY A 203 -12.93 14.60 -36.18
N SER A 204 -12.38 14.44 -37.40
CA SER A 204 -13.05 14.09 -38.62
C SER A 204 -13.87 15.23 -39.24
N ILE A 205 -14.10 15.15 -40.55
CA ILE A 205 -14.94 16.10 -41.32
C ILE A 205 -16.37 16.13 -40.77
N ALA A 206 -16.86 15.00 -40.21
CA ALA A 206 -18.16 14.89 -39.57
C ALA A 206 -18.26 15.50 -38.17
N GLY A 207 -17.14 16.06 -37.63
CA GLY A 207 -17.15 16.71 -36.31
C GLY A 207 -17.34 15.75 -35.15
N VAL A 208 -16.86 14.51 -35.26
CA VAL A 208 -16.99 13.48 -34.21
C VAL A 208 -16.43 13.99 -32.87
N ARG A 209 -17.26 13.89 -31.86
CA ARG A 209 -16.87 14.12 -30.47
C ARG A 209 -17.50 13.02 -29.62
N SER A 210 -16.70 12.19 -29.01
CA SER A 210 -17.23 11.21 -28.08
C SER A 210 -16.32 11.06 -26.87
N VAL A 211 -16.93 10.80 -25.71
CA VAL A 211 -16.23 10.43 -24.48
C VAL A 211 -16.87 9.20 -23.91
N LYS A 212 -16.05 8.22 -23.53
CA LYS A 212 -16.47 7.03 -22.82
C LYS A 212 -15.79 7.00 -21.45
N VAL A 213 -16.58 6.80 -20.40
CA VAL A 213 -16.12 6.65 -19.02
C VAL A 213 -16.41 5.24 -18.57
N THR A 214 -15.43 4.60 -17.97
CA THR A 214 -15.56 3.31 -17.31
C THR A 214 -15.34 3.52 -15.83
N ILE A 215 -16.28 3.07 -15.00
CA ILE A 215 -16.16 3.03 -13.56
C ILE A 215 -16.12 1.57 -13.09
N THR A 216 -15.37 1.31 -12.03
CA THR A 216 -15.42 0.04 -11.30
C THR A 216 -16.07 0.32 -9.95
N ALA A 217 -17.07 -0.48 -9.57
CA ALA A 217 -17.80 -0.31 -8.34
C ALA A 217 -17.86 -1.61 -7.53
N THR A 218 -17.79 -1.46 -6.22
CA THR A 218 -18.08 -2.49 -5.22
C THR A 218 -19.40 -2.19 -4.54
N ARG A 219 -20.07 -3.19 -4.00
CA ARG A 219 -21.34 -3.05 -3.29
C ARG A 219 -21.26 -3.67 -1.90
N THR A 220 -21.95 -3.03 -0.95
CA THR A 220 -22.15 -3.59 0.39
C THR A 220 -23.67 -3.64 0.69
N PRO A 221 -24.26 -4.81 0.95
CA PRO A 221 -23.67 -6.14 0.85
C PRO A 221 -23.26 -6.49 -0.59
N ALA A 222 -22.36 -7.47 -0.76
CA ALA A 222 -21.82 -7.85 -2.06
C ALA A 222 -22.91 -8.10 -3.11
N TRP A 223 -22.56 -7.98 -4.40
CA TRP A 223 -23.46 -8.33 -5.50
C TRP A 223 -23.90 -9.78 -5.34
N GLY A 224 -25.19 -10.05 -5.31
CA GLY A 224 -25.74 -11.41 -5.39
C GLY A 224 -25.39 -12.05 -6.74
N GLU A 225 -25.19 -13.36 -6.74
CA GLU A 225 -25.10 -14.19 -7.95
C GLU A 225 -26.45 -14.28 -8.67
#